data_cbd60eb1c02b89c00877de1209ff147f
#
_entry.id   cbd60eb1c02b89c00877de1209ff147f
#
_cell.length_a   1.000
_cell.length_b   1.000
_cell.length_c   1.000
_cell.angle_alpha   90.00
_cell.angle_beta   90.00
_cell.angle_gamma   90.00
#
_symmetry.space_group_name_H-M   'P 1'
#
loop_
_entity.id
_entity.type
_entity.pdbx_description
1 polymer ?
#
loop_
_entity_poly.entity_id
_entity_poly.type
_entity_poly.pdbx_seq_one_letter_code
_entity_poly.pdbx_strand_id
1 'polypeptide(L)'
;MKRWKILTVLMTFVLAFSLTACSANKDSKDAADTSDIASLTSTEPSNLDEATKLHQKLMQKETDILSSDTKLWEKVFLAANKNTTMIEDGTNYGDFLLSTIEGAKDQFSAEELQTLKTGAEQIKEIEGKLTILEQKYPDCGSKSGDGESVDAESAGMTKENSELTKFPSFTGKDLDGNDVNSSDLFSKNDVTVVNFWFTTCKPCVEELKDLEALNTELAKKGGTVVGINTFTLDGDKAAISEAKDILSKKGVSYRNVWFDSKSDSGLYSYPTTYVVDKNGNIIGQPIVGAITSSDQTQKLHELIEQAIASSNG
;
A
#
# COMPACT_ATOMS: atom_id res chain seq x y z
N MET A 1 -75.54 -19.82 17.29
CA MET A 1 -76.28 -18.78 18.08
C MET A 1 -75.26 -17.74 18.57
N LYS A 2 -75.61 -16.50 18.27
CA LYS A 2 -75.14 -15.21 18.86
C LYS A 2 -73.64 -14.93 18.83
N ARG A 3 -73.17 -14.00 17.92
CA ARG A 3 -73.28 -12.53 17.99
C ARG A 3 -72.56 -11.99 19.22
N TRP A 4 -71.65 -11.07 19.16
CA TRP A 4 -71.51 -9.70 18.62
C TRP A 4 -70.42 -9.00 19.40
N LYS A 5 -69.64 -8.22 18.91
CA LYS A 5 -69.40 -6.81 18.52
C LYS A 5 -67.99 -6.44 18.96
N ILE A 6 -67.16 -6.00 18.05
CA ILE A 6 -66.79 -4.63 17.76
C ILE A 6 -66.72 -3.74 19.01
N LEU A 7 -65.50 -3.30 19.36
CA LEU A 7 -65.31 -1.85 19.49
C LEU A 7 -63.81 -1.50 19.42
N THR A 8 -63.56 -0.67 18.46
CA THR A 8 -62.42 0.22 18.29
C THR A 8 -62.33 1.18 19.47
N VAL A 9 -61.12 1.44 20.01
CA VAL A 9 -60.74 2.76 20.49
C VAL A 9 -59.28 2.98 20.24
N LEU A 10 -59.00 3.98 19.44
CA LEU A 10 -57.81 4.79 19.33
C LEU A 10 -57.40 5.35 20.68
N MET A 11 -56.14 5.53 20.92
CA MET A 11 -55.52 6.77 21.40
C MET A 11 -54.07 6.49 21.81
N THR A 12 -53.14 6.91 21.02
CA THR A 12 -52.26 8.08 21.14
C THR A 12 -51.64 8.34 22.51
N PHE A 13 -50.42 8.62 22.41
CA PHE A 13 -49.52 9.49 23.19
C PHE A 13 -48.32 8.73 23.74
N VAL A 14 -47.20 8.97 23.13
CA VAL A 14 -46.27 10.10 23.17
C VAL A 14 -45.31 10.08 24.36
N LEU A 15 -44.07 10.24 23.96
CA LEU A 15 -42.95 10.85 24.66
C LEU A 15 -42.21 9.96 25.67
N ALA A 16 -41.09 9.63 25.18
CA ALA A 16 -39.76 10.23 25.45
C ALA A 16 -39.23 9.94 26.83
N PHE A 17 -38.15 9.36 26.89
CA PHE A 17 -36.96 10.02 27.42
C PHE A 17 -35.72 9.13 27.25
N SER A 18 -34.83 9.63 26.43
CA SER A 18 -33.39 9.56 26.55
C SER A 18 -32.88 8.93 27.85
N LEU A 19 -32.15 7.85 27.69
CA LEU A 19 -31.02 7.54 28.50
C LEU A 19 -29.85 7.20 27.61
N THR A 20 -28.95 8.15 27.48
CA THR A 20 -27.59 8.02 27.06
C THR A 20 -26.93 6.84 27.78
N ALA A 21 -26.71 5.78 27.05
CA ALA A 21 -25.69 4.82 27.36
C ALA A 21 -24.61 4.99 26.28
N CYS A 22 -23.47 5.54 26.69
CA CYS A 22 -22.23 5.48 25.92
C CYS A 22 -21.91 4.03 25.64
N SER A 23 -22.25 3.57 24.45
CA SER A 23 -21.66 2.39 23.85
C SER A 23 -20.64 2.88 22.85
N ALA A 24 -19.41 2.45 23.00
CA ALA A 24 -18.29 2.86 22.21
C ALA A 24 -18.56 2.58 20.72
N ASN A 25 -18.48 3.64 19.94
CA ASN A 25 -18.65 3.70 18.52
C ASN A 25 -17.53 2.91 17.81
N LYS A 26 -17.76 1.65 17.49
CA LYS A 26 -16.96 0.91 16.52
C LYS A 26 -17.58 0.99 15.11
N ASP A 27 -18.90 1.22 15.03
CA ASP A 27 -19.67 1.16 13.78
C ASP A 27 -19.63 2.46 12.93
N SER A 28 -19.08 3.57 13.47
CA SER A 28 -19.08 4.85 12.75
C SER A 28 -17.87 5.05 11.83
N LYS A 29 -16.81 4.25 11.98
CA LYS A 29 -15.62 4.36 11.13
C LYS A 29 -15.83 3.63 9.80
N ASP A 30 -16.39 2.43 9.85
CA ASP A 30 -16.66 1.62 8.67
C ASP A 30 -17.73 2.23 7.75
N ALA A 31 -18.77 2.87 8.33
CA ALA A 31 -19.82 3.53 7.56
C ALA A 31 -19.33 4.84 6.89
N ALA A 32 -18.40 5.56 7.51
CA ALA A 32 -17.81 6.76 6.92
C ALA A 32 -16.87 6.41 5.77
N ASP A 33 -16.10 5.36 5.90
CA ASP A 33 -15.14 4.91 4.89
C ASP A 33 -15.84 4.34 3.64
N THR A 34 -16.91 3.57 3.81
CA THR A 34 -17.73 3.05 2.71
C THR A 34 -18.41 4.18 1.92
N SER A 35 -18.90 5.24 2.59
CA SER A 35 -19.51 6.39 1.93
C SER A 35 -18.50 7.19 1.09
N ASP A 36 -17.24 7.23 1.53
CA ASP A 36 -16.16 7.92 0.85
C ASP A 36 -15.74 7.17 -0.43
N ILE A 37 -15.61 5.85 -0.38
CA ILE A 37 -15.34 5.02 -1.56
C ILE A 37 -16.45 5.12 -2.59
N ALA A 38 -17.72 5.01 -2.20
CA ALA A 38 -18.86 5.16 -3.09
C ALA A 38 -18.89 6.55 -3.76
N SER A 39 -18.49 7.61 -3.04
CA SER A 39 -18.34 8.95 -3.60
C SER A 39 -17.23 9.02 -4.65
N LEU A 40 -16.07 8.45 -4.36
CA LEU A 40 -14.92 8.43 -5.28
C LEU A 40 -15.25 7.62 -6.55
N THR A 41 -15.81 6.42 -6.39
CA THR A 41 -16.12 5.53 -7.52
C THR A 41 -17.24 6.06 -8.42
N SER A 42 -18.16 6.89 -7.87
CA SER A 42 -19.20 7.57 -8.65
C SER A 42 -18.72 8.86 -9.33
N THR A 43 -17.54 9.37 -8.98
CA THR A 43 -17.01 10.62 -9.56
C THR A 43 -16.64 10.43 -11.03
N GLU A 44 -17.07 11.35 -11.91
CA GLU A 44 -16.75 11.36 -13.33
C GLU A 44 -15.83 12.56 -13.64
N PRO A 45 -14.53 12.34 -13.89
CA PRO A 45 -13.61 13.41 -14.23
C PRO A 45 -13.91 13.94 -15.64
N SER A 46 -13.71 15.24 -15.83
CA SER A 46 -13.94 15.93 -17.09
C SER A 46 -12.67 16.09 -17.94
N ASN A 47 -11.51 15.87 -17.38
CA ASN A 47 -10.21 16.00 -18.04
C ASN A 47 -9.15 15.08 -17.39
N LEU A 48 -7.95 15.01 -18.02
CA LEU A 48 -6.87 14.15 -17.56
C LEU A 48 -6.39 14.51 -16.14
N ASP A 49 -6.29 15.79 -15.81
CA ASP A 49 -5.81 16.23 -14.48
C ASP A 49 -6.75 15.75 -13.36
N GLU A 50 -8.06 15.93 -13.55
CA GLU A 50 -9.07 15.40 -12.62
C GLU A 50 -9.05 13.87 -12.56
N ALA A 51 -8.83 13.20 -13.69
CA ALA A 51 -8.71 11.74 -13.73
C ALA A 51 -7.47 11.26 -12.98
N THR A 52 -6.33 11.93 -13.14
CA THR A 52 -5.08 11.63 -12.41
C THR A 52 -5.28 11.79 -10.89
N LYS A 53 -5.88 12.90 -10.45
CA LYS A 53 -6.17 13.12 -9.02
C LYS A 53 -7.13 12.08 -8.45
N LEU A 54 -8.14 11.68 -9.22
CA LEU A 54 -9.08 10.64 -8.82
C LEU A 54 -8.40 9.27 -8.74
N HIS A 55 -7.58 8.93 -9.74
CA HIS A 55 -6.77 7.71 -9.77
C HIS A 55 -5.88 7.60 -8.52
N GLN A 56 -5.14 8.65 -8.19
CA GLN A 56 -4.28 8.71 -7.00
C GLN A 56 -5.07 8.51 -5.70
N LYS A 57 -6.25 9.13 -5.57
CA LYS A 57 -7.10 8.97 -4.38
C LYS A 57 -7.63 7.54 -4.24
N LEU A 58 -8.02 6.91 -5.35
CA LEU A 58 -8.48 5.52 -5.36
C LEU A 58 -7.35 4.55 -4.96
N MET A 59 -6.14 4.72 -5.52
CA MET A 59 -4.96 3.95 -5.14
C MET A 59 -4.59 4.13 -3.66
N GLN A 60 -4.72 5.36 -3.13
CA GLN A 60 -4.49 5.61 -1.70
C GLN A 60 -5.51 4.88 -0.83
N LYS A 61 -6.80 4.88 -1.21
CA LYS A 61 -7.84 4.14 -0.49
C LYS A 61 -7.59 2.64 -0.47
N GLU A 62 -7.13 2.07 -1.58
CA GLU A 62 -6.73 0.67 -1.63
C GLU A 62 -5.59 0.38 -0.64
N THR A 63 -4.58 1.22 -0.64
CA THR A 63 -3.47 1.15 0.33
C THR A 63 -3.96 1.27 1.77
N ASP A 64 -4.88 2.19 2.06
CA ASP A 64 -5.45 2.39 3.40
C ASP A 64 -6.19 1.13 3.88
N ILE A 65 -6.96 0.48 3.01
CA ILE A 65 -7.66 -0.78 3.31
C ILE A 65 -6.64 -1.89 3.65
N LEU A 66 -5.63 -2.10 2.80
CA LEU A 66 -4.60 -3.12 3.01
C LEU A 66 -3.75 -2.86 4.25
N SER A 67 -3.59 -1.60 4.64
CA SER A 67 -2.83 -1.17 5.82
C SER A 67 -3.66 -1.14 7.11
N SER A 68 -4.99 -1.26 7.04
CA SER A 68 -5.88 -1.15 8.19
C SER A 68 -5.69 -2.25 9.23
N ASP A 69 -5.37 -3.47 8.79
CA ASP A 69 -4.95 -4.60 9.60
C ASP A 69 -3.88 -5.41 8.85
N THR A 70 -2.66 -4.93 8.94
CA THR A 70 -1.51 -5.46 8.19
C THR A 70 -1.25 -6.93 8.47
N LYS A 71 -1.41 -7.38 9.74
CA LYS A 71 -1.20 -8.79 10.11
C LYS A 71 -2.26 -9.70 9.53
N LEU A 72 -3.47 -9.21 9.41
CA LEU A 72 -4.58 -9.96 8.85
C LEU A 72 -4.42 -10.09 7.33
N TRP A 73 -4.08 -9.01 6.63
CA TRP A 73 -3.80 -9.04 5.20
C TRP A 73 -2.55 -9.86 4.85
N GLU A 74 -1.51 -9.82 5.69
CA GLU A 74 -0.32 -10.67 5.52
C GLU A 74 -0.69 -12.17 5.47
N LYS A 75 -1.61 -12.64 6.33
CA LYS A 75 -2.10 -14.03 6.26
C LYS A 75 -2.74 -14.36 4.91
N VAL A 76 -3.50 -13.41 4.33
CA VAL A 76 -4.11 -13.57 2.99
C VAL A 76 -3.02 -13.70 1.93
N PHE A 77 -2.03 -12.82 1.95
CA PHE A 77 -0.93 -12.83 0.98
C PHE A 77 -0.07 -14.09 1.07
N LEU A 78 0.22 -14.55 2.30
CA LEU A 78 0.94 -15.82 2.50
C LEU A 78 0.13 -17.03 2.01
N ALA A 79 -1.20 -16.98 2.09
CA ALA A 79 -2.07 -18.01 1.54
C ALA A 79 -2.08 -17.99 0.00
N ALA A 80 -2.05 -16.79 -0.61
CA ALA A 80 -1.98 -16.61 -2.06
C ALA A 80 -0.73 -17.24 -2.66
N ASN A 81 0.44 -17.05 -2.04
CA ASN A 81 1.73 -17.53 -2.55
C ASN A 81 1.79 -19.06 -2.74
N LYS A 82 0.93 -19.83 -2.08
CA LYS A 82 1.02 -21.30 -2.10
C LYS A 82 0.21 -21.96 -3.23
N ASN A 83 -0.79 -21.30 -3.77
CA ASN A 83 -1.80 -21.94 -4.64
C ASN A 83 -2.36 -21.04 -5.75
N THR A 84 -1.89 -19.81 -5.95
CA THR A 84 -2.52 -18.84 -6.86
C THR A 84 -1.64 -18.52 -8.04
N THR A 85 -2.23 -18.52 -9.23
CA THR A 85 -1.60 -17.98 -10.45
C THR A 85 -1.36 -16.47 -10.29
N MET A 86 -0.27 -15.97 -10.88
CA MET A 86 0.02 -14.54 -10.99
C MET A 86 -1.25 -13.76 -11.35
N ILE A 87 -1.37 -12.55 -10.79
CA ILE A 87 -2.40 -11.61 -11.23
C ILE A 87 -2.12 -11.29 -12.71
N GLU A 88 -3.00 -11.78 -13.59
CA GLU A 88 -2.90 -11.48 -15.02
C GLU A 88 -3.33 -10.04 -15.28
N ASP A 89 -2.73 -9.39 -16.29
CA ASP A 89 -3.15 -8.05 -16.70
C ASP A 89 -4.65 -8.06 -17.03
N GLY A 90 -5.41 -7.18 -16.35
CA GLY A 90 -6.86 -7.07 -16.49
C GLY A 90 -7.70 -7.85 -15.48
N THR A 91 -7.08 -8.64 -14.60
CA THR A 91 -7.80 -9.26 -13.47
C THR A 91 -8.09 -8.21 -12.39
N ASN A 92 -9.35 -8.11 -11.94
CA ASN A 92 -9.72 -7.25 -10.84
C ASN A 92 -9.08 -7.76 -9.54
N TYR A 93 -8.29 -6.89 -8.89
CA TYR A 93 -7.53 -7.29 -7.70
C TYR A 93 -8.43 -7.68 -6.53
N GLY A 94 -9.57 -7.04 -6.36
CA GLY A 94 -10.55 -7.43 -5.33
C GLY A 94 -11.12 -8.83 -5.56
N ASP A 95 -11.35 -9.23 -6.81
CA ASP A 95 -11.79 -10.60 -7.14
C ASP A 95 -10.70 -11.63 -6.80
N PHE A 96 -9.43 -11.29 -7.07
CA PHE A 96 -8.29 -12.11 -6.66
C PHE A 96 -8.22 -12.26 -5.13
N LEU A 97 -8.36 -11.17 -4.38
CA LEU A 97 -8.36 -11.20 -2.92
C LEU A 97 -9.52 -12.02 -2.37
N LEU A 98 -10.74 -11.84 -2.89
CA LEU A 98 -11.93 -12.61 -2.48
C LEU A 98 -11.74 -14.12 -2.71
N SER A 99 -11.18 -14.49 -3.86
CA SER A 99 -10.87 -15.89 -4.18
C SER A 99 -9.82 -16.47 -3.22
N THR A 100 -8.79 -15.71 -2.90
CA THR A 100 -7.73 -16.10 -1.96
C THR A 100 -8.26 -16.27 -0.55
N ILE A 101 -9.08 -15.32 -0.06
CA ILE A 101 -9.72 -15.37 1.25
C ILE A 101 -10.63 -16.62 1.36
N GLU A 102 -11.43 -16.89 0.34
CA GLU A 102 -12.32 -18.07 0.35
C GLU A 102 -11.51 -19.37 0.32
N GLY A 103 -10.42 -19.43 -0.44
CA GLY A 103 -9.51 -20.57 -0.48
C GLY A 103 -8.78 -20.84 0.84
N ALA A 104 -8.58 -19.81 1.66
CA ALA A 104 -7.88 -19.88 2.94
C ALA A 104 -8.82 -19.73 4.16
N LYS A 105 -10.13 -19.77 3.98
CA LYS A 105 -11.13 -19.42 5.00
C LYS A 105 -10.99 -20.13 6.33
N ASP A 106 -10.49 -21.37 6.31
CA ASP A 106 -10.28 -22.16 7.53
C ASP A 106 -9.15 -21.64 8.44
N GLN A 107 -8.37 -20.67 7.94
CA GLN A 107 -7.28 -20.00 8.68
C GLN A 107 -7.75 -18.75 9.44
N PHE A 108 -9.00 -18.34 9.27
CA PHE A 108 -9.55 -17.11 9.81
C PHE A 108 -10.76 -17.35 10.70
N SER A 109 -10.94 -16.51 11.71
CA SER A 109 -12.19 -16.47 12.47
C SER A 109 -13.33 -15.85 11.64
N ALA A 110 -14.56 -15.99 12.10
CA ALA A 110 -15.70 -15.39 11.41
C ALA A 110 -15.64 -13.85 11.34
N GLU A 111 -15.09 -13.21 12.37
CA GLU A 111 -14.91 -11.74 12.41
C GLU A 111 -13.80 -11.31 11.44
N GLU A 112 -12.65 -12.01 11.43
CA GLU A 112 -11.57 -11.78 10.46
C GLU A 112 -12.06 -11.94 9.02
N LEU A 113 -12.83 -12.99 8.72
CA LEU A 113 -13.41 -13.22 7.39
C LEU A 113 -14.35 -12.09 6.97
N GLN A 114 -15.16 -11.57 7.89
CA GLN A 114 -16.05 -10.45 7.58
C GLN A 114 -15.25 -9.20 7.25
N THR A 115 -14.23 -8.87 8.04
CA THR A 115 -13.34 -7.72 7.80
C THR A 115 -12.63 -7.84 6.46
N LEU A 116 -12.01 -8.98 6.18
CA LEU A 116 -11.30 -9.24 4.94
C LEU A 116 -12.21 -9.16 3.70
N LYS A 117 -13.40 -9.79 3.77
CA LYS A 117 -14.35 -9.76 2.65
C LYS A 117 -14.85 -8.36 2.39
N THR A 118 -15.15 -7.58 3.43
CA THR A 118 -15.55 -6.18 3.28
C THR A 118 -14.46 -5.36 2.61
N GLY A 119 -13.21 -5.48 3.06
CA GLY A 119 -12.08 -4.77 2.45
C GLY A 119 -11.85 -5.21 0.99
N ALA A 120 -11.91 -6.50 0.70
CA ALA A 120 -11.74 -7.00 -0.66
C ALA A 120 -12.87 -6.56 -1.63
N GLU A 121 -14.13 -6.47 -1.16
CA GLU A 121 -15.23 -5.90 -1.94
C GLU A 121 -15.02 -4.41 -2.22
N GLN A 122 -14.53 -3.64 -1.24
CA GLN A 122 -14.19 -2.24 -1.44
C GLN A 122 -13.06 -2.07 -2.47
N ILE A 123 -12.01 -2.88 -2.38
CA ILE A 123 -10.92 -2.92 -3.38
C ILE A 123 -11.49 -3.27 -4.77
N LYS A 124 -12.41 -4.21 -4.86
CA LYS A 124 -13.06 -4.57 -6.12
C LYS A 124 -13.80 -3.39 -6.78
N GLU A 125 -14.50 -2.57 -6.00
CA GLU A 125 -15.15 -1.37 -6.49
C GLU A 125 -14.13 -0.32 -6.96
N ILE A 126 -13.07 -0.11 -6.20
CA ILE A 126 -11.95 0.79 -6.54
C ILE A 126 -11.33 0.37 -7.86
N GLU A 127 -10.96 -0.89 -8.00
CA GLU A 127 -10.36 -1.48 -9.19
C GLU A 127 -11.24 -1.37 -10.45
N GLY A 128 -12.54 -1.58 -10.28
CA GLY A 128 -13.50 -1.36 -11.36
C GLY A 128 -13.48 0.08 -11.86
N LYS A 129 -13.35 1.06 -10.96
CA LYS A 129 -13.24 2.47 -11.34
C LYS A 129 -11.89 2.82 -11.94
N LEU A 130 -10.78 2.30 -11.39
CA LEU A 130 -9.44 2.48 -11.95
C LEU A 130 -9.37 1.99 -13.39
N THR A 131 -9.89 0.81 -13.68
CA THR A 131 -9.97 0.25 -15.03
C THR A 131 -10.71 1.19 -16.01
N ILE A 132 -11.83 1.77 -15.59
CA ILE A 132 -12.59 2.73 -16.41
C ILE A 132 -11.79 4.02 -16.65
N LEU A 133 -11.09 4.51 -15.61
CA LEU A 133 -10.27 5.73 -15.72
C LEU A 133 -9.11 5.52 -16.69
N GLU A 134 -8.39 4.41 -16.58
CA GLU A 134 -7.25 4.07 -17.42
C GLU A 134 -7.65 3.84 -18.89
N GLN A 135 -8.81 3.26 -19.13
CA GLN A 135 -9.35 3.13 -20.48
C GLN A 135 -9.74 4.49 -21.10
N LYS A 136 -10.32 5.39 -20.32
CA LYS A 136 -10.76 6.71 -20.80
C LYS A 136 -9.65 7.74 -20.85
N TYR A 137 -8.67 7.63 -19.93
CA TYR A 137 -7.53 8.51 -19.75
C TYR A 137 -6.26 7.68 -19.57
N PRO A 138 -5.67 7.11 -20.63
CA PRO A 138 -4.56 6.15 -20.53
C PRO A 138 -3.33 6.66 -19.75
N ASP A 139 -3.16 7.99 -19.68
CA ASP A 139 -2.04 8.61 -18.98
C ASP A 139 -2.37 9.00 -17.51
N CYS A 140 -3.58 8.70 -17.00
CA CYS A 140 -3.98 9.12 -15.65
C CYS A 140 -3.21 8.39 -14.52
N GLY A 141 -2.65 7.21 -14.80
CA GLY A 141 -1.73 6.49 -13.91
C GLY A 141 -0.27 6.94 -14.05
N SER A 142 0.04 7.78 -15.05
CA SER A 142 1.39 8.32 -15.27
C SER A 142 1.55 9.63 -14.50
N LYS A 143 2.77 9.90 -13.98
CA LYS A 143 3.05 11.20 -13.33
C LYS A 143 2.95 12.33 -14.34
N SER A 144 1.89 13.14 -14.26
CA SER A 144 1.91 14.47 -14.85
C SER A 144 2.74 15.37 -13.92
N GLY A 145 3.94 15.71 -14.34
CA GLY A 145 4.68 16.81 -13.72
C GLY A 145 3.88 18.11 -13.88
N ASP A 146 3.92 18.97 -12.87
CA ASP A 146 3.27 20.26 -12.69
C ASP A 146 1.92 20.23 -11.96
N GLY A 147 1.96 19.84 -10.66
CA GLY A 147 0.88 20.12 -9.71
C GLY A 147 1.30 21.23 -8.75
N GLU A 148 0.56 22.34 -8.77
CA GLU A 148 0.69 23.41 -7.77
C GLU A 148 0.63 22.84 -6.35
N SER A 149 1.59 23.25 -5.53
CA SER A 149 1.65 22.94 -4.11
C SER A 149 0.42 23.45 -3.39
N VAL A 150 -0.37 22.55 -2.82
CA VAL A 150 -1.33 22.90 -1.77
C VAL A 150 -0.60 22.77 -0.44
N ASP A 151 -0.53 23.88 0.28
CA ASP A 151 0.09 23.99 1.60
C ASP A 151 -0.49 22.97 2.56
N ALA A 152 0.30 21.96 2.91
CA ALA A 152 0.01 21.08 4.04
C ALA A 152 0.42 21.77 5.33
N GLU A 153 -0.53 22.43 5.97
CA GLU A 153 -0.33 23.05 7.27
C GLU A 153 -0.15 21.97 8.35
N SER A 154 1.12 21.81 8.73
CA SER A 154 1.60 21.54 10.07
C SER A 154 0.84 20.53 10.95
N ALA A 155 1.26 19.29 10.89
CA ALA A 155 1.31 18.48 12.10
C ALA A 155 2.68 18.70 12.76
N GLY A 156 2.67 19.40 13.89
CA GLY A 156 3.88 19.86 14.57
C GLY A 156 4.83 18.73 14.94
N MET A 157 5.98 18.72 14.32
CA MET A 157 7.14 17.97 14.79
C MET A 157 7.97 18.85 15.69
N THR A 158 7.87 18.62 16.98
CA THR A 158 8.87 19.08 17.95
C THR A 158 10.22 18.46 17.57
N LYS A 159 11.23 19.30 17.41
CA LYS A 159 12.63 18.89 17.33
C LYS A 159 13.02 18.27 18.67
N GLU A 160 12.85 16.96 18.83
CA GLU A 160 13.54 16.20 19.83
C GLU A 160 14.70 15.45 19.19
N ASN A 161 15.82 15.51 19.87
CA ASN A 161 17.12 14.92 19.59
C ASN A 161 16.97 13.40 19.39
N SER A 162 16.69 12.96 18.18
CA SER A 162 16.56 11.54 17.86
C SER A 162 17.92 11.03 17.37
N GLU A 163 18.51 10.11 18.13
CA GLU A 163 19.55 9.25 17.57
C GLU A 163 19.02 8.65 16.26
N LEU A 164 19.79 8.81 15.17
CA LEU A 164 19.41 8.28 13.87
C LEU A 164 19.27 6.78 13.96
N THR A 165 18.09 6.25 13.62
CA THR A 165 17.83 4.82 13.65
C THR A 165 18.57 4.15 12.49
N LYS A 166 19.32 3.09 12.80
CA LYS A 166 19.99 2.30 11.77
C LYS A 166 19.00 1.39 11.05
N PHE A 167 19.16 1.31 9.74
CA PHE A 167 18.50 0.24 8.99
C PHE A 167 19.08 -1.12 9.43
N PRO A 168 18.24 -2.15 9.65
CA PRO A 168 18.72 -3.47 10.06
C PRO A 168 19.79 -4.00 9.13
N SER A 169 20.90 -4.49 9.69
CA SER A 169 21.96 -5.07 8.89
C SER A 169 21.55 -6.46 8.39
N PHE A 170 21.83 -6.74 7.13
CA PHE A 170 21.58 -8.04 6.53
C PHE A 170 22.73 -8.46 5.59
N THR A 171 22.85 -9.76 5.42
CA THR A 171 23.60 -10.39 4.34
C THR A 171 22.68 -11.31 3.57
N GLY A 172 22.80 -11.32 2.27
CA GLY A 172 21.91 -12.09 1.39
C GLY A 172 22.44 -12.17 -0.02
N LYS A 173 21.53 -12.31 -0.96
CA LYS A 173 21.85 -12.39 -2.39
C LYS A 173 20.89 -11.51 -3.19
N ASP A 174 21.34 -11.08 -4.38
CA ASP A 174 20.39 -10.57 -5.37
C ASP A 174 19.66 -11.74 -6.06
N LEU A 175 18.68 -11.40 -6.90
CA LEU A 175 17.89 -12.43 -7.59
C LEU A 175 18.71 -13.23 -8.61
N ASP A 176 19.93 -12.78 -8.97
CA ASP A 176 20.87 -13.50 -9.83
C ASP A 176 21.85 -14.38 -9.04
N GLY A 177 21.76 -14.34 -7.70
CA GLY A 177 22.56 -15.17 -6.81
C GLY A 177 23.88 -14.54 -6.36
N ASN A 178 24.14 -13.27 -6.71
CA ASN A 178 25.33 -12.55 -6.25
C ASN A 178 25.19 -12.14 -4.79
N ASP A 179 26.28 -12.23 -4.02
CA ASP A 179 26.27 -11.87 -2.62
C ASP A 179 26.01 -10.36 -2.41
N VAL A 180 25.21 -10.04 -1.41
CA VAL A 180 24.85 -8.68 -1.02
C VAL A 180 25.04 -8.53 0.48
N ASN A 181 25.69 -7.44 0.88
CA ASN A 181 25.82 -7.02 2.27
C ASN A 181 25.25 -5.61 2.40
N SER A 182 24.39 -5.38 3.39
CA SER A 182 23.74 -4.08 3.58
C SER A 182 24.73 -2.95 3.85
N SER A 183 25.80 -3.19 4.61
CA SER A 183 26.86 -2.20 4.88
C SER A 183 27.55 -1.75 3.59
N ASP A 184 27.90 -2.69 2.71
CA ASP A 184 28.49 -2.38 1.40
C ASP A 184 27.50 -1.68 0.46
N LEU A 185 26.24 -2.08 0.54
CA LEU A 185 25.18 -1.50 -0.26
C LEU A 185 24.99 -0.02 0.06
N PHE A 186 24.93 0.33 1.35
CA PHE A 186 24.72 1.72 1.79
C PHE A 186 25.99 2.55 1.61
N SER A 187 27.15 2.06 2.02
CA SER A 187 28.41 2.85 2.01
C SER A 187 28.89 3.25 0.61
N LYS A 188 28.41 2.55 -0.44
CA LYS A 188 28.76 2.84 -1.85
C LYS A 188 27.83 3.87 -2.51
N ASN A 189 26.78 4.30 -1.82
CA ASN A 189 25.79 5.21 -2.34
C ASN A 189 25.56 6.36 -1.35
N ASP A 190 25.45 7.58 -1.84
CA ASP A 190 25.12 8.74 -0.99
C ASP A 190 23.70 8.64 -0.43
N VAL A 191 22.81 7.96 -1.15
CA VAL A 191 21.47 7.61 -0.72
C VAL A 191 21.04 6.27 -1.33
N THR A 192 20.37 5.44 -0.53
CA THR A 192 19.72 4.21 -0.98
C THR A 192 18.23 4.26 -0.64
N VAL A 193 17.38 4.16 -1.64
CA VAL A 193 15.94 3.99 -1.46
C VAL A 193 15.64 2.50 -1.41
N VAL A 194 15.16 2.00 -0.28
CA VAL A 194 14.85 0.58 -0.05
C VAL A 194 13.34 0.39 -0.09
N ASN A 195 12.85 -0.32 -1.09
CA ASN A 195 11.43 -0.58 -1.27
C ASN A 195 11.11 -2.06 -0.99
N PHE A 196 10.16 -2.27 -0.09
CA PHE A 196 9.64 -3.61 0.24
C PHE A 196 8.35 -3.86 -0.54
N TRP A 197 8.31 -4.97 -1.26
CA TRP A 197 7.21 -5.34 -2.13
C TRP A 197 7.01 -6.87 -2.18
N PHE A 198 5.95 -7.32 -2.84
CA PHE A 198 5.77 -8.73 -3.21
C PHE A 198 4.92 -8.86 -4.48
N THR A 199 4.98 -10.02 -5.13
CA THR A 199 4.49 -10.23 -6.50
C THR A 199 2.98 -10.16 -6.65
N THR A 200 2.21 -10.44 -5.60
CA THR A 200 0.75 -10.39 -5.59
C THR A 200 0.18 -9.10 -4.97
N CYS A 201 1.04 -8.13 -4.65
CA CYS A 201 0.64 -6.81 -4.17
C CYS A 201 0.50 -5.88 -5.37
N LYS A 202 -0.72 -5.63 -5.84
CA LYS A 202 -0.95 -4.79 -7.01
C LYS A 202 -0.39 -3.37 -6.87
N PRO A 203 -0.64 -2.61 -5.79
CA PRO A 203 -0.04 -1.28 -5.62
C PRO A 203 1.50 -1.31 -5.68
N CYS A 204 2.13 -2.37 -5.12
CA CYS A 204 3.58 -2.53 -5.19
C CYS A 204 4.07 -2.72 -6.63
N VAL A 205 3.38 -3.55 -7.41
CA VAL A 205 3.75 -3.86 -8.81
C VAL A 205 3.54 -2.65 -9.71
N GLU A 206 2.56 -1.82 -9.42
CA GLU A 206 2.28 -0.61 -10.20
C GLU A 206 3.34 0.46 -10.01
N GLU A 207 3.85 0.67 -8.79
CA GLU A 207 4.91 1.68 -8.52
C GLU A 207 6.30 1.31 -9.05
N LEU A 208 6.55 0.05 -9.49
CA LEU A 208 7.87 -0.41 -9.93
C LEU A 208 8.46 0.45 -11.06
N LYS A 209 7.64 0.93 -11.99
CA LYS A 209 8.09 1.83 -13.08
C LYS A 209 8.53 3.20 -12.55
N ASP A 210 7.84 3.73 -11.56
CA ASP A 210 8.18 4.99 -10.93
C ASP A 210 9.47 4.87 -10.14
N LEU A 211 9.66 3.75 -9.45
CA LEU A 211 10.91 3.42 -8.77
C LEU A 211 12.08 3.26 -9.74
N GLU A 212 11.87 2.70 -10.94
CA GLU A 212 12.89 2.65 -11.98
C GLU A 212 13.26 4.04 -12.52
N ALA A 213 12.26 4.90 -12.74
CA ALA A 213 12.52 6.29 -13.11
C ALA A 213 13.32 7.02 -12.02
N LEU A 214 12.96 6.83 -10.77
CA LEU A 214 13.70 7.35 -9.61
C LEU A 214 15.13 6.80 -9.57
N ASN A 215 15.32 5.49 -9.79
CA ASN A 215 16.64 4.87 -9.82
C ASN A 215 17.56 5.51 -10.88
N THR A 216 17.00 5.78 -12.07
CA THR A 216 17.71 6.46 -13.15
C THR A 216 18.10 7.91 -12.75
N GLU A 217 17.27 8.61 -11.99
CA GLU A 217 17.56 9.92 -11.46
C GLU A 217 18.66 9.84 -10.39
N LEU A 218 18.51 8.96 -9.42
CA LEU A 218 19.43 8.77 -8.30
C LEU A 218 20.84 8.37 -8.75
N ALA A 219 20.96 7.55 -9.79
CA ALA A 219 22.25 7.19 -10.35
C ALA A 219 23.12 8.39 -10.77
N LYS A 220 22.49 9.52 -11.14
CA LYS A 220 23.19 10.76 -11.48
C LYS A 220 23.63 11.55 -10.23
N LYS A 221 23.07 11.22 -9.08
CA LYS A 221 23.30 11.88 -7.78
C LYS A 221 24.10 11.00 -6.79
N GLY A 222 24.66 9.87 -7.27
CA GLY A 222 25.38 8.93 -6.41
C GLY A 222 24.50 8.01 -5.58
N GLY A 223 23.22 7.87 -5.94
CA GLY A 223 22.25 7.04 -5.21
C GLY A 223 21.72 5.87 -6.02
N THR A 224 20.89 5.04 -5.41
CA THR A 224 20.26 3.87 -6.03
C THR A 224 18.93 3.53 -5.37
N VAL A 225 18.11 2.78 -6.09
CA VAL A 225 16.96 2.05 -5.54
C VAL A 225 17.33 0.59 -5.34
N VAL A 226 16.82 -0.02 -4.30
CA VAL A 226 16.95 -1.46 -4.01
C VAL A 226 15.58 -2.01 -3.65
N GLY A 227 15.13 -3.05 -4.34
CA GLY A 227 13.91 -3.77 -4.02
C GLY A 227 14.19 -4.93 -3.06
N ILE A 228 13.30 -5.18 -2.12
CA ILE A 228 13.26 -6.38 -1.30
C ILE A 228 11.89 -7.02 -1.50
N ASN A 229 11.87 -8.12 -2.26
CA ASN A 229 10.66 -8.89 -2.41
C ASN A 229 10.55 -9.89 -1.27
N THR A 230 9.53 -9.73 -0.42
CA THR A 230 9.39 -10.54 0.80
C THR A 230 9.01 -12.00 0.53
N PHE A 231 8.49 -12.33 -0.65
CA PHE A 231 8.25 -13.73 -1.05
C PHE A 231 9.52 -14.45 -1.47
N THR A 232 10.57 -13.71 -1.87
CA THR A 232 11.86 -14.30 -2.25
C THR A 232 12.78 -14.54 -1.08
N LEU A 233 12.40 -14.17 0.15
CA LEU A 233 13.17 -14.43 1.36
C LEU A 233 13.48 -15.93 1.46
N ASP A 234 14.59 -16.28 2.11
CA ASP A 234 15.12 -17.64 2.20
C ASP A 234 15.50 -18.27 0.84
N GLY A 235 15.47 -17.50 -0.24
CA GLY A 235 15.87 -17.94 -1.57
C GLY A 235 14.87 -18.88 -2.25
N ASP A 236 13.56 -18.70 -2.01
CA ASP A 236 12.53 -19.47 -2.70
C ASP A 236 12.63 -19.30 -4.21
N LYS A 237 12.92 -20.40 -4.92
CA LYS A 237 13.21 -20.36 -6.36
C LYS A 237 12.00 -20.03 -7.21
N ALA A 238 10.81 -20.44 -6.79
CA ALA A 238 9.59 -20.17 -7.53
C ALA A 238 9.26 -18.67 -7.42
N ALA A 239 9.30 -18.13 -6.20
CA ALA A 239 9.10 -16.71 -5.95
C ALA A 239 10.16 -15.82 -6.63
N ILE A 240 11.43 -16.25 -6.66
CA ILE A 240 12.49 -15.55 -7.40
C ILE A 240 12.21 -15.52 -8.91
N SER A 241 11.77 -16.64 -9.49
CA SER A 241 11.41 -16.69 -10.91
C SER A 241 10.25 -15.75 -11.23
N GLU A 242 9.20 -15.77 -10.41
CA GLU A 242 8.03 -14.91 -10.55
C GLU A 242 8.40 -13.43 -10.40
N ALA A 243 9.19 -13.08 -9.39
CA ALA A 243 9.67 -11.72 -9.20
C ALA A 243 10.46 -11.21 -10.42
N LYS A 244 11.37 -12.03 -10.98
CA LYS A 244 12.12 -11.70 -12.19
C LYS A 244 11.22 -11.44 -13.39
N ASP A 245 10.19 -12.25 -13.59
CA ASP A 245 9.25 -12.09 -14.69
C ASP A 245 8.49 -10.76 -14.57
N ILE A 246 8.02 -10.40 -13.38
CA ILE A 246 7.36 -9.11 -13.14
C ILE A 246 8.31 -7.94 -13.36
N LEU A 247 9.50 -7.98 -12.75
CA LEU A 247 10.50 -6.92 -12.90
C LEU A 247 10.87 -6.70 -14.38
N SER A 248 11.04 -7.79 -15.14
CA SER A 248 11.29 -7.72 -16.58
C SER A 248 10.13 -7.09 -17.35
N LYS A 249 8.89 -7.49 -17.10
CA LYS A 249 7.68 -6.91 -17.72
C LYS A 249 7.52 -5.42 -17.41
N LYS A 250 7.90 -5.00 -16.20
CA LYS A 250 7.84 -3.59 -15.77
C LYS A 250 9.07 -2.77 -16.18
N GLY A 251 10.09 -3.42 -16.79
CA GLY A 251 11.31 -2.75 -17.27
C GLY A 251 12.25 -2.32 -16.13
N VAL A 252 12.20 -2.98 -14.99
CA VAL A 252 13.00 -2.66 -13.79
C VAL A 252 14.42 -3.19 -13.96
N SER A 253 15.42 -2.33 -13.72
CA SER A 253 16.83 -2.64 -13.79
C SER A 253 17.55 -2.53 -12.44
N TYR A 254 16.99 -1.85 -11.45
CA TYR A 254 17.59 -1.74 -10.13
C TYR A 254 17.64 -3.08 -9.41
N ARG A 255 18.64 -3.22 -8.53
CA ARG A 255 18.88 -4.48 -7.82
C ARG A 255 17.72 -4.84 -6.89
N ASN A 256 17.27 -6.08 -6.98
CA ASN A 256 16.36 -6.70 -6.01
C ASN A 256 17.12 -7.76 -5.23
N VAL A 257 16.94 -7.78 -3.90
CA VAL A 257 17.71 -8.62 -2.98
C VAL A 257 16.81 -9.44 -2.07
N TRP A 258 17.32 -10.55 -1.58
CA TRP A 258 16.69 -11.36 -0.57
C TRP A 258 17.70 -11.78 0.50
N PHE A 259 17.23 -12.10 1.69
CA PHE A 259 18.01 -12.55 2.83
C PHE A 259 17.22 -13.58 3.64
N ASP A 260 17.82 -14.15 4.70
CA ASP A 260 17.16 -15.12 5.59
C ASP A 260 16.01 -14.42 6.34
N SER A 261 14.80 -14.99 6.30
CA SER A 261 13.59 -14.47 6.95
C SER A 261 13.70 -14.33 8.47
N LYS A 262 14.68 -15.01 9.10
CA LYS A 262 14.99 -14.83 10.51
C LYS A 262 15.53 -13.43 10.84
N SER A 263 15.98 -12.70 9.83
CA SER A 263 16.31 -11.27 9.92
C SER A 263 15.05 -10.43 9.78
N ASP A 264 14.01 -10.75 10.57
CA ASP A 264 12.69 -10.14 10.51
C ASP A 264 12.80 -8.62 10.48
N SER A 265 12.33 -8.02 9.39
CA SER A 265 12.35 -6.57 9.20
C SER A 265 11.27 -5.85 10.02
N GLY A 266 10.35 -6.58 10.65
CA GLY A 266 9.21 -6.02 11.37
C GLY A 266 8.23 -5.25 10.48
N LEU A 267 8.28 -5.49 9.16
CA LEU A 267 7.46 -4.81 8.17
C LEU A 267 6.14 -5.56 7.97
N TYR A 268 5.07 -4.87 8.25
CA TYR A 268 3.72 -5.41 8.17
C TYR A 268 2.83 -4.70 7.15
N SER A 269 3.34 -3.69 6.44
CA SER A 269 2.59 -2.92 5.42
C SER A 269 3.35 -2.88 4.09
N TYR A 270 2.61 -2.98 2.98
CA TYR A 270 3.18 -2.99 1.64
C TYR A 270 2.38 -2.10 0.68
N PRO A 271 3.05 -1.42 -0.25
CA PRO A 271 4.50 -1.24 -0.27
C PRO A 271 4.99 -0.37 0.90
N THR A 272 6.24 -0.52 1.30
CA THR A 272 6.89 0.37 2.26
C THR A 272 8.27 0.76 1.73
N THR A 273 8.54 2.06 1.74
CA THR A 273 9.78 2.63 1.21
C THR A 273 10.56 3.35 2.31
N TYR A 274 11.83 2.98 2.47
CA TYR A 274 12.79 3.62 3.36
C TYR A 274 13.80 4.43 2.54
N VAL A 275 14.22 5.56 3.08
CA VAL A 275 15.39 6.31 2.59
C VAL A 275 16.53 6.12 3.58
N VAL A 276 17.68 5.68 3.10
CA VAL A 276 18.85 5.32 3.92
C VAL A 276 20.07 6.09 3.41
N ASP A 277 20.82 6.72 4.33
CA ASP A 277 22.06 7.44 4.01
C ASP A 277 23.25 6.46 3.84
N LYS A 278 24.42 6.98 3.40
CA LYS A 278 25.64 6.18 3.23
C LYS A 278 26.16 5.52 4.50
N ASN A 279 25.73 6.00 5.66
CA ASN A 279 26.11 5.44 6.96
C ASN A 279 25.12 4.36 7.43
N GLY A 280 24.07 4.07 6.64
CA GLY A 280 23.01 3.11 6.99
C GLY A 280 21.99 3.66 7.97
N ASN A 281 21.87 4.98 8.11
CA ASN A 281 20.83 5.58 8.94
C ASN A 281 19.55 5.75 8.12
N ILE A 282 18.41 5.43 8.72
CA ILE A 282 17.09 5.72 8.16
C ILE A 282 16.84 7.22 8.29
N ILE A 283 16.50 7.85 7.19
CA ILE A 283 16.17 9.27 7.13
C ILE A 283 14.66 9.46 7.18
N GLY A 284 14.22 10.12 8.23
CA GLY A 284 12.79 10.35 8.50
C GLY A 284 12.00 9.09 8.82
N GLN A 285 10.70 9.16 8.59
CA GLN A 285 9.80 8.00 8.75
C GLN A 285 9.64 7.27 7.41
N PRO A 286 9.48 5.95 7.41
CA PRO A 286 9.19 5.21 6.18
C PRO A 286 7.90 5.70 5.55
N ILE A 287 7.86 5.61 4.23
CA ILE A 287 6.65 5.89 3.46
C ILE A 287 5.89 4.58 3.34
N VAL A 288 4.72 4.53 3.96
CA VAL A 288 3.78 3.41 3.85
C VAL A 288 2.78 3.71 2.74
N GLY A 289 2.60 2.77 1.84
CA GLY A 289 1.78 2.93 0.64
C GLY A 289 2.61 3.28 -0.60
N ALA A 290 1.96 3.18 -1.77
CA ALA A 290 2.60 3.41 -3.05
C ALA A 290 3.06 4.88 -3.22
N ILE A 291 4.25 5.06 -3.78
CA ILE A 291 4.84 6.39 -4.02
C ILE A 291 4.24 7.11 -5.26
N THR A 292 3.14 6.61 -5.79
CA THR A 292 2.51 7.12 -7.01
C THR A 292 1.72 8.41 -6.80
N SER A 293 1.33 8.76 -5.56
CA SER A 293 0.68 10.02 -5.25
C SER A 293 1.67 11.18 -5.19
N SER A 294 1.22 12.41 -5.52
CA SER A 294 2.04 13.63 -5.46
C SER A 294 2.68 13.82 -4.08
N ASP A 295 1.90 13.64 -3.01
CA ASP A 295 2.34 13.87 -1.64
C ASP A 295 3.40 12.86 -1.21
N GLN A 296 3.20 11.58 -1.54
CA GLN A 296 4.20 10.52 -1.25
C GLN A 296 5.48 10.73 -2.06
N THR A 297 5.34 11.12 -3.33
CA THR A 297 6.48 11.45 -4.19
C THR A 297 7.26 12.64 -3.65
N GLN A 298 6.58 13.74 -3.29
CA GLN A 298 7.23 14.93 -2.72
C GLN A 298 7.96 14.56 -1.42
N LYS A 299 7.30 13.85 -0.50
CA LYS A 299 7.90 13.39 0.74
C LYS A 299 9.16 12.54 0.48
N LEU A 300 9.10 11.63 -0.50
CA LEU A 300 10.25 10.80 -0.88
C LEU A 300 11.43 11.65 -1.36
N HIS A 301 11.19 12.63 -2.23
CA HIS A 301 12.24 13.54 -2.69
C HIS A 301 12.84 14.38 -1.56
N GLU A 302 12.03 14.88 -0.62
CA GLU A 302 12.52 15.61 0.56
C GLU A 302 13.44 14.75 1.43
N LEU A 303 13.09 13.48 1.66
CA LEU A 303 13.92 12.54 2.42
C LEU A 303 15.22 12.19 1.67
N ILE A 304 15.17 12.06 0.35
CA ILE A 304 16.34 11.81 -0.50
C ILE A 304 17.32 13.00 -0.41
N GLU A 305 16.86 14.23 -0.54
CA GLU A 305 17.72 15.40 -0.43
C GLU A 305 18.34 15.54 0.97
N GLN A 306 17.59 15.18 2.03
CA GLN A 306 18.14 15.12 3.39
C GLN A 306 19.23 14.05 3.53
N ALA A 307 19.05 12.86 2.94
CA ALA A 307 20.04 11.78 2.95
C ALA A 307 21.33 12.22 2.23
N ILE A 308 21.21 12.82 1.05
CA ILE A 308 22.36 13.31 0.28
C ILE A 308 23.08 14.40 1.04
N ALA A 309 22.37 15.34 1.67
CA ALA A 309 22.96 16.40 2.46
C ALA A 309 23.73 15.85 3.67
N SER A 310 23.17 14.85 4.38
CA SER A 310 23.85 14.19 5.51
C SER A 310 25.08 13.37 5.08
N SER A 311 25.12 12.92 3.84
CA SER A 311 26.22 12.14 3.27
C SER A 311 27.42 13.02 2.87
N ASN A 312 27.21 14.32 2.64
CA ASN A 312 28.21 15.29 2.19
C ASN A 312 28.78 16.17 3.32
N GLY A 313 28.31 16.04 4.55
CA GLY A 313 28.76 16.74 5.75
C GLY A 313 29.58 15.86 6.65
#